data_f4c017fe1d5935ea8571a44d14627a5f
#
_entry.id   f4c017fe1d5935ea8571a44d14627a5f
#
_cell.length_a   1.000
_cell.length_b   1.000
_cell.length_c   1.000
_cell.angle_alpha   90.00
_cell.angle_beta   90.00
_cell.angle_gamma   90.00
#
_symmetry.space_group_name_H-M   'P 1'
#
loop_
_entity.id
_entity.type
_entity.pdbx_description
1 polymer ?
#
loop_
_entity_poly.entity_id
_entity_poly.type
_entity_poly.pdbx_seq_one_letter_code
_entity_poly.pdbx_strand_id
1 'polypeptide(L)'
;DVALPGRGHGFALHPDHTHAVALARRPGTFATAFDLDGDAPGLTFHAPEGRHFQGHAVFDPAGRYLFATENDYDNERGCIGVYDRADGYKRVGELPSHGIGAHELILMPGGKTFAIANGGILTHPDMGRAKLNLDTMAPNLAYVDMASGRLEDSVSYPEGRLRKLSIRHLAAFNDGRVVFACQDQGQTTDGLTLVGLHRPGSGKIEDLEAPEATTMSLVGYCGSVAVDPAGTLAAVSAPRGNRVLFWDTESRKLT
;
A
#
# COMPACT_ATOMS: atom_id res chain seq x y z
N ASP A 1 -14.61 -21.34 5.81
CA ASP A 1 -14.96 -20.25 4.85
C ASP A 1 -15.59 -19.09 5.60
N VAL A 2 -15.14 -17.86 5.30
CA VAL A 2 -15.68 -16.62 5.89
C VAL A 2 -16.50 -15.87 4.85
N ALA A 3 -17.76 -15.59 5.17
CA ALA A 3 -18.63 -14.79 4.32
C ALA A 3 -18.28 -13.30 4.45
N LEU A 4 -18.08 -12.62 3.32
CA LEU A 4 -17.85 -11.19 3.26
C LEU A 4 -19.06 -10.48 2.64
N PRO A 5 -19.39 -9.23 3.06
CA PRO A 5 -20.48 -8.45 2.46
C PRO A 5 -20.32 -8.15 0.98
N GLY A 6 -19.10 -8.30 0.45
CA GLY A 6 -18.77 -8.05 -0.93
C GLY A 6 -17.34 -8.48 -1.25
N ARG A 7 -16.77 -7.93 -2.34
CA ARG A 7 -15.40 -8.28 -2.75
C ARG A 7 -14.37 -7.76 -1.76
N GLY A 8 -13.64 -8.68 -1.11
CA GLY A 8 -12.41 -8.38 -0.37
C GLY A 8 -11.27 -8.00 -1.31
N HIS A 9 -10.27 -7.28 -0.79
CA HIS A 9 -9.07 -6.89 -1.53
C HIS A 9 -7.80 -7.43 -0.87
N GLY A 10 -7.48 -7.00 0.33
CA GLY A 10 -6.37 -7.47 1.12
C GLY A 10 -6.81 -7.90 2.51
N PHE A 11 -5.86 -8.37 3.29
CA PHE A 11 -6.10 -8.70 4.69
C PHE A 11 -4.91 -8.29 5.56
N ALA A 12 -5.19 -8.00 6.83
CA ALA A 12 -4.20 -7.78 7.88
C ALA A 12 -4.20 -8.98 8.81
N LEU A 13 -3.03 -9.60 8.98
CA LEU A 13 -2.84 -10.69 9.94
C LEU A 13 -2.49 -10.09 11.30
N HIS A 14 -3.17 -10.54 12.35
CA HIS A 14 -2.86 -10.14 13.71
C HIS A 14 -1.51 -10.73 14.17
N PRO A 15 -0.73 -10.04 15.04
CA PRO A 15 0.59 -10.52 15.47
C PRO A 15 0.60 -11.87 16.17
N ASP A 16 -0.52 -12.30 16.78
CA ASP A 16 -0.65 -13.64 17.40
C ASP A 16 -0.92 -14.76 16.38
N HIS A 17 -1.16 -14.41 15.11
CA HIS A 17 -1.45 -15.35 14.03
C HIS A 17 -2.72 -16.19 14.23
N THR A 18 -3.64 -15.77 15.10
CA THR A 18 -4.90 -16.49 15.36
C THR A 18 -6.09 -15.89 14.61
N HIS A 19 -6.01 -14.62 14.21
CA HIS A 19 -7.08 -13.97 13.47
C HIS A 19 -6.57 -12.95 12.44
N ALA A 20 -7.45 -12.55 11.54
CA ALA A 20 -7.18 -11.62 10.48
C ALA A 20 -8.37 -10.69 10.24
N VAL A 21 -8.11 -9.58 9.54
CA VAL A 21 -9.14 -8.67 9.06
C VAL A 21 -9.05 -8.58 7.53
N ALA A 22 -10.11 -8.98 6.85
CA ALA A 22 -10.26 -8.78 5.40
C ALA A 22 -10.87 -7.41 5.14
N LEU A 23 -10.29 -6.64 4.21
CA LEU A 23 -10.73 -5.29 3.88
C LEU A 23 -11.29 -5.24 2.46
N ALA A 24 -12.36 -4.48 2.29
CA ALA A 24 -12.82 -4.07 0.97
C ALA A 24 -11.90 -3.00 0.39
N ARG A 25 -12.05 -2.78 -0.90
CA ARG A 25 -11.51 -1.63 -1.62
C ARG A 25 -12.65 -0.88 -2.28
N ARG A 26 -12.44 0.41 -2.54
CA ARG A 26 -13.43 1.27 -3.18
C ARG A 26 -14.28 0.57 -4.25
N PRO A 27 -15.58 0.79 -4.27
CA PRO A 27 -16.34 1.69 -3.39
C PRO A 27 -16.70 1.06 -2.04
N GLY A 28 -16.15 -0.11 -1.70
CA GLY A 28 -16.48 -0.85 -0.49
C GLY A 28 -15.99 -0.15 0.78
N THR A 29 -16.86 -0.11 1.78
CA THR A 29 -16.61 0.54 3.08
C THR A 29 -16.43 -0.47 4.20
N PHE A 30 -16.56 -1.78 3.94
CA PHE A 30 -16.53 -2.81 4.98
C PHE A 30 -15.11 -3.36 5.23
N ALA A 31 -14.91 -3.81 6.47
CA ALA A 31 -13.84 -4.72 6.85
C ALA A 31 -14.45 -5.79 7.75
N THR A 32 -13.95 -7.03 7.67
CA THR A 32 -14.45 -8.17 8.44
C THR A 32 -13.30 -8.84 9.17
N ALA A 33 -13.37 -8.83 10.51
CA ALA A 33 -12.44 -9.57 11.38
C ALA A 33 -12.95 -10.98 11.58
N PHE A 34 -12.06 -11.96 11.58
CA PHE A 34 -12.39 -13.39 11.73
C PHE A 34 -11.23 -14.19 12.32
N ASP A 35 -11.56 -15.27 13.00
CA ASP A 35 -10.57 -16.22 13.52
C ASP A 35 -10.11 -17.17 12.40
N LEU A 36 -8.83 -17.49 12.37
CA LEU A 36 -8.26 -18.35 11.34
C LEU A 36 -8.65 -19.83 11.52
N ASP A 37 -8.82 -20.27 12.76
CA ASP A 37 -9.16 -21.64 13.13
C ASP A 37 -10.63 -21.79 13.60
N GLY A 38 -11.42 -20.72 13.50
CA GLY A 38 -12.78 -20.66 14.02
C GLY A 38 -13.86 -20.78 12.94
N ASP A 39 -15.01 -21.34 13.33
CA ASP A 39 -16.23 -21.39 12.52
C ASP A 39 -17.20 -20.24 12.87
N ALA A 40 -16.82 -19.34 13.78
CA ALA A 40 -17.66 -18.22 14.17
C ALA A 40 -17.82 -17.21 13.01
N PRO A 41 -19.00 -16.59 12.87
CA PRO A 41 -19.18 -15.50 11.91
C PRO A 41 -18.23 -14.36 12.20
N GLY A 42 -17.63 -13.79 11.15
CA GLY A 42 -16.76 -12.64 11.28
C GLY A 42 -17.49 -11.40 11.77
N LEU A 43 -16.80 -10.55 12.52
CA LEU A 43 -17.28 -9.23 12.92
C LEU A 43 -17.04 -8.21 11.81
N THR A 44 -18.11 -7.66 11.24
CA THR A 44 -18.00 -6.64 10.20
C THR A 44 -18.13 -5.23 10.77
N PHE A 45 -17.24 -4.34 10.36
CA PHE A 45 -17.25 -2.92 10.67
C PHE A 45 -17.01 -2.09 9.40
N HIS A 46 -17.25 -0.78 9.47
CA HIS A 46 -17.24 0.08 8.30
C HIS A 46 -16.36 1.32 8.48
N ALA A 47 -15.79 1.80 7.37
CA ALA A 47 -15.27 3.16 7.30
C ALA A 47 -16.41 4.16 7.55
N PRO A 48 -16.13 5.33 8.15
CA PRO A 48 -17.16 6.35 8.38
C PRO A 48 -17.68 6.94 7.06
N GLU A 49 -18.76 7.70 7.15
CA GLU A 49 -19.30 8.47 6.03
C GLU A 49 -18.23 9.41 5.44
N GLY A 50 -18.27 9.64 4.15
CA GLY A 50 -17.25 10.42 3.43
C GLY A 50 -15.95 9.65 3.16
N ARG A 51 -15.89 8.34 3.48
CA ARG A 51 -14.67 7.53 3.36
C ARG A 51 -14.94 6.14 2.81
N HIS A 52 -13.91 5.56 2.21
CA HIS A 52 -13.85 4.13 1.90
C HIS A 52 -12.46 3.57 2.17
N PHE A 53 -12.37 2.28 2.43
CA PHE A 53 -11.08 1.60 2.53
C PHE A 53 -10.37 1.52 1.18
N GLN A 54 -9.04 1.54 1.22
CA GLN A 54 -8.20 1.29 0.06
C GLN A 54 -7.75 -0.18 -0.04
N GLY A 55 -8.09 -0.98 0.98
CA GLY A 55 -7.93 -2.43 0.97
C GLY A 55 -6.70 -2.96 1.69
N HIS A 56 -5.92 -2.13 2.37
CA HIS A 56 -4.74 -2.52 3.11
C HIS A 56 -4.78 -1.99 4.54
N ALA A 57 -4.27 -2.82 5.47
CA ALA A 57 -4.16 -2.47 6.88
C ALA A 57 -3.03 -3.26 7.54
N VAL A 58 -2.57 -2.78 8.69
CA VAL A 58 -1.64 -3.48 9.58
C VAL A 58 -2.07 -3.31 11.02
N PHE A 59 -1.72 -4.27 11.87
CA PHE A 59 -1.85 -4.11 13.31
C PHE A 59 -0.61 -3.43 13.89
N ASP A 60 -0.78 -2.75 15.03
CA ASP A 60 0.35 -2.38 15.87
C ASP A 60 1.03 -3.64 16.45
N PRO A 61 2.28 -3.55 16.93
CA PRO A 61 2.99 -4.71 17.46
C PRO A 61 2.30 -5.41 18.64
N ALA A 62 1.47 -4.69 19.39
CA ALA A 62 0.68 -5.25 20.49
C ALA A 62 -0.63 -5.92 20.02
N GLY A 63 -1.01 -5.77 18.77
CA GLY A 63 -2.25 -6.28 18.19
C GLY A 63 -3.52 -5.60 18.70
N ARG A 64 -3.39 -4.45 19.36
CA ARG A 64 -4.54 -3.71 19.87
C ARG A 64 -5.21 -2.86 18.81
N TYR A 65 -4.42 -2.12 18.05
CA TYR A 65 -4.94 -1.19 17.06
C TYR A 65 -4.70 -1.71 15.64
N LEU A 66 -5.75 -1.64 14.83
CA LEU A 66 -5.66 -1.84 13.39
C LEU A 66 -5.57 -0.47 12.72
N PHE A 67 -4.56 -0.30 11.88
CA PHE A 67 -4.35 0.89 11.06
C PHE A 67 -4.69 0.56 9.62
N ALA A 68 -5.72 1.20 9.07
CA ALA A 68 -6.24 0.91 7.73
C ALA A 68 -6.12 2.12 6.79
N THR A 69 -5.69 1.87 5.55
CA THR A 69 -5.68 2.92 4.52
C THR A 69 -7.11 3.30 4.13
N GLU A 70 -7.41 4.59 4.23
CA GLU A 70 -8.69 5.17 3.85
C GLU A 70 -8.51 6.30 2.83
N ASN A 71 -9.52 6.52 2.02
CA ASN A 71 -9.65 7.70 1.17
C ASN A 71 -10.76 8.59 1.74
N ASP A 72 -10.38 9.78 2.19
CA ASP A 72 -11.28 10.87 2.56
C ASP A 72 -11.58 11.63 1.26
N TYR A 73 -12.61 11.17 0.54
CA TYR A 73 -12.88 11.66 -0.82
C TYR A 73 -13.49 13.06 -0.82
N ASP A 74 -14.18 13.46 0.24
CA ASP A 74 -14.76 14.80 0.37
C ASP A 74 -13.68 15.86 0.60
N ASN A 75 -12.58 15.50 1.26
CA ASN A 75 -11.44 16.39 1.53
C ASN A 75 -10.22 16.11 0.60
N GLU A 76 -10.38 15.24 -0.39
CA GLU A 76 -9.35 14.94 -1.41
C GLU A 76 -8.01 14.49 -0.82
N ARG A 77 -8.01 13.73 0.28
CA ARG A 77 -6.79 13.28 0.97
C ARG A 77 -6.80 11.80 1.30
N GLY A 78 -5.61 11.21 1.40
CA GLY A 78 -5.42 9.92 2.02
C GLY A 78 -5.29 10.05 3.53
N CYS A 79 -5.81 9.08 4.26
CA CYS A 79 -5.64 8.98 5.71
C CYS A 79 -5.51 7.52 6.16
N ILE A 80 -5.10 7.35 7.40
CA ILE A 80 -4.98 6.05 8.06
C ILE A 80 -5.98 6.05 9.21
N GLY A 81 -7.06 5.28 9.07
CA GLY A 81 -8.03 5.08 10.14
C GLY A 81 -7.45 4.21 11.25
N VAL A 82 -7.72 4.56 12.52
CA VAL A 82 -7.28 3.81 13.70
C VAL A 82 -8.49 3.15 14.34
N TYR A 83 -8.45 1.82 14.44
CA TYR A 83 -9.54 0.99 14.93
C TYR A 83 -9.12 0.20 16.17
N ASP A 84 -9.83 0.36 17.30
CA ASP A 84 -9.54 -0.38 18.54
C ASP A 84 -10.20 -1.77 18.50
N ARG A 85 -9.36 -2.82 18.39
CA ARG A 85 -9.81 -4.20 18.39
C ARG A 85 -10.56 -4.57 19.68
N ALA A 86 -10.09 -4.06 20.83
CA ALA A 86 -10.70 -4.36 22.13
C ALA A 86 -12.13 -3.78 22.27
N ASP A 87 -12.46 -2.75 21.48
CA ASP A 87 -13.80 -2.14 21.42
C ASP A 87 -14.54 -2.52 20.10
N GLY A 88 -14.36 -3.76 19.63
CA GLY A 88 -15.06 -4.27 18.44
C GLY A 88 -14.68 -3.54 17.15
N TYR A 89 -13.44 -3.13 17.02
CA TYR A 89 -12.93 -2.34 15.88
C TYR A 89 -13.63 -0.98 15.72
N LYS A 90 -14.04 -0.38 16.80
CA LYS A 90 -14.51 0.99 16.80
C LYS A 90 -13.40 1.93 16.34
N ARG A 91 -13.71 2.81 15.39
CA ARG A 91 -12.78 3.84 14.96
C ARG A 91 -12.53 4.86 16.06
N VAL A 92 -11.30 5.00 16.51
CA VAL A 92 -10.89 5.86 17.63
C VAL A 92 -10.06 7.06 17.21
N GLY A 93 -9.65 7.12 15.94
CA GLY A 93 -8.86 8.26 15.43
C GLY A 93 -8.46 8.09 13.97
N GLU A 94 -7.62 9.00 13.52
CA GLU A 94 -6.96 8.94 12.21
C GLU A 94 -5.59 9.61 12.25
N LEU A 95 -4.72 9.17 11.36
CA LEU A 95 -3.42 9.78 11.08
C LEU A 95 -3.38 10.24 9.62
N PRO A 96 -2.66 11.33 9.28
CA PRO A 96 -2.47 11.74 7.90
C PRO A 96 -1.58 10.72 7.17
N SER A 97 -1.90 10.40 5.91
CA SER A 97 -1.00 9.62 5.05
C SER A 97 0.08 10.48 4.37
N HIS A 98 -0.03 11.81 4.50
CA HIS A 98 0.81 12.81 3.85
C HIS A 98 0.83 12.70 2.31
N GLY A 99 -0.31 12.31 1.73
CA GLY A 99 -0.50 12.22 0.28
C GLY A 99 -1.95 11.92 -0.11
N ILE A 100 -2.17 11.73 -1.40
CA ILE A 100 -3.47 11.37 -1.98
C ILE A 100 -3.47 9.90 -2.38
N GLY A 101 -4.58 9.21 -2.08
CA GLY A 101 -4.77 7.83 -2.48
C GLY A 101 -3.79 6.89 -1.77
N ALA A 102 -3.79 6.92 -0.43
CA ALA A 102 -3.01 6.03 0.43
C ALA A 102 -3.37 4.57 0.12
N HIS A 103 -2.57 3.92 -0.74
CA HIS A 103 -2.92 2.61 -1.26
C HIS A 103 -2.57 1.50 -0.29
N GLU A 104 -1.34 1.45 0.16
CA GLU A 104 -0.84 0.46 1.10
C GLU A 104 -0.01 1.12 2.20
N LEU A 105 -0.05 0.53 3.38
CA LEU A 105 0.86 0.85 4.46
C LEU A 105 1.48 -0.43 4.99
N ILE A 106 2.72 -0.34 5.42
CA ILE A 106 3.44 -1.41 6.12
C ILE A 106 4.08 -0.85 7.38
N LEU A 107 4.23 -1.70 8.39
CA LEU A 107 4.97 -1.36 9.58
C LEU A 107 6.46 -1.59 9.34
N MET A 108 7.28 -0.57 9.57
CA MET A 108 8.72 -0.66 9.43
C MET A 108 9.35 -1.48 10.57
N PRO A 109 10.53 -2.08 10.35
CA PRO A 109 11.30 -2.70 11.41
C PRO A 109 11.46 -1.77 12.61
N GLY A 110 11.22 -2.30 13.81
CA GLY A 110 11.17 -1.51 15.04
C GLY A 110 9.76 -1.11 15.48
N GLY A 111 8.74 -1.28 14.63
CA GLY A 111 7.33 -1.19 15.00
C GLY A 111 6.84 0.19 15.44
N LYS A 112 7.48 1.28 14.97
CA LYS A 112 7.16 2.66 15.36
C LYS A 112 6.84 3.58 14.20
N THR A 113 7.20 3.19 13.00
CA THR A 113 7.06 4.00 11.78
C THR A 113 6.30 3.22 10.73
N PHE A 114 5.37 3.84 10.06
CA PHE A 114 4.75 3.31 8.83
C PHE A 114 5.53 3.77 7.61
N ALA A 115 5.69 2.88 6.62
CA ALA A 115 5.90 3.31 5.24
C ALA A 115 4.53 3.26 4.53
N ILE A 116 4.18 4.33 3.83
CA ILE A 116 2.86 4.51 3.18
C ILE A 116 3.06 4.82 1.71
N ALA A 117 2.47 3.99 0.85
CA ALA A 117 2.40 4.24 -0.59
C ALA A 117 1.21 5.14 -0.92
N ASN A 118 1.45 6.40 -1.16
CA ASN A 118 0.43 7.30 -1.68
C ASN A 118 0.49 7.26 -3.22
N GLY A 119 -0.54 6.71 -3.84
CA GLY A 119 -0.59 6.54 -5.30
C GLY A 119 -0.78 7.85 -6.07
N GLY A 120 -1.09 8.94 -5.40
CA GLY A 120 -1.25 10.27 -5.97
C GLY A 120 -2.53 10.47 -6.80
N ILE A 121 -3.45 9.51 -6.79
CA ILE A 121 -4.64 9.51 -7.64
C ILE A 121 -5.87 9.86 -6.82
N LEU A 122 -6.52 10.95 -7.20
CA LEU A 122 -7.81 11.34 -6.66
C LEU A 122 -8.94 10.53 -7.31
N THR A 123 -9.83 10.02 -6.47
CA THR A 123 -10.98 9.23 -6.88
C THR A 123 -12.18 9.57 -6.01
N HIS A 124 -13.39 9.53 -6.60
CA HIS A 124 -14.65 9.75 -5.88
C HIS A 124 -15.62 8.59 -6.18
N PRO A 125 -16.42 8.12 -5.22
CA PRO A 125 -17.38 7.03 -5.43
C PRO A 125 -18.35 7.26 -6.59
N ASP A 126 -18.90 8.46 -6.68
CA ASP A 126 -19.87 8.85 -7.72
C ASP A 126 -19.28 8.90 -9.14
N MET A 127 -17.96 8.95 -9.23
CA MET A 127 -17.24 9.00 -10.51
C MET A 127 -16.75 7.61 -10.94
N GLY A 128 -17.19 6.54 -10.27
CA GLY A 128 -16.84 5.16 -10.58
C GLY A 128 -15.34 4.93 -10.59
N ARG A 129 -14.77 4.55 -11.74
CA ARG A 129 -13.34 4.28 -11.89
C ARG A 129 -12.52 5.47 -12.42
N ALA A 130 -13.14 6.64 -12.60
CA ALA A 130 -12.45 7.82 -13.09
C ALA A 130 -11.28 8.18 -12.15
N LYS A 131 -10.24 8.71 -12.75
CA LYS A 131 -9.05 9.26 -12.09
C LYS A 131 -9.08 10.75 -12.33
N LEU A 132 -9.30 11.53 -11.25
CA LEU A 132 -9.74 12.91 -11.37
C LEU A 132 -8.60 13.91 -11.54
N ASN A 133 -7.36 13.52 -11.23
CA ASN A 133 -6.21 14.42 -11.18
C ASN A 133 -4.96 13.87 -11.90
N LEU A 134 -5.11 13.11 -12.98
CA LEU A 134 -3.95 12.50 -13.63
C LEU A 134 -2.86 13.52 -14.01
N ASP A 135 -3.25 14.73 -14.43
CA ASP A 135 -2.29 15.74 -14.85
C ASP A 135 -1.52 16.39 -13.69
N THR A 136 -2.11 16.37 -12.50
CA THR A 136 -1.55 16.93 -11.27
C THR A 136 -1.24 15.87 -10.21
N MET A 137 -1.30 14.57 -10.56
CA MET A 137 -1.02 13.51 -9.60
C MET A 137 0.38 13.65 -9.01
N ALA A 138 0.49 13.38 -7.71
CA ALA A 138 1.74 13.50 -6.95
C ALA A 138 1.94 12.29 -6.05
N PRO A 139 2.35 11.13 -6.60
CA PRO A 139 2.64 9.96 -5.81
C PRO A 139 3.88 10.17 -4.95
N ASN A 140 3.83 9.66 -3.71
CA ASN A 140 4.97 9.67 -2.82
C ASN A 140 5.00 8.41 -1.94
N LEU A 141 6.17 8.07 -1.47
CA LEU A 141 6.40 7.14 -0.38
C LEU A 141 6.67 7.98 0.87
N ALA A 142 5.79 7.89 1.87
CA ALA A 142 5.88 8.65 3.11
C ALA A 142 6.24 7.73 4.28
N TYR A 143 7.07 8.21 5.19
CA TYR A 143 7.40 7.55 6.46
C TYR A 143 6.79 8.36 7.59
N VAL A 144 5.94 7.71 8.39
CA VAL A 144 5.07 8.39 9.35
C VAL A 144 5.20 7.74 10.72
N ASP A 145 5.48 8.54 11.74
CA ASP A 145 5.48 8.06 13.13
C ASP A 145 4.09 7.54 13.53
N MET A 146 4.03 6.29 13.95
CA MET A 146 2.78 5.59 14.25
C MET A 146 1.99 6.22 15.40
N ALA A 147 2.67 6.82 16.38
CA ALA A 147 2.01 7.36 17.57
C ALA A 147 1.45 8.77 17.35
N SER A 148 2.16 9.60 16.61
CA SER A 148 1.83 11.02 16.44
C SER A 148 1.29 11.39 15.06
N GLY A 149 1.48 10.53 14.05
CA GLY A 149 1.15 10.85 12.66
C GLY A 149 2.11 11.87 12.01
N ARG A 150 3.24 12.18 12.67
CA ARG A 150 4.22 13.13 12.15
C ARG A 150 4.98 12.51 10.97
N LEU A 151 5.13 13.28 9.89
CA LEU A 151 5.99 12.91 8.78
C LEU A 151 7.46 12.90 9.22
N GLU A 152 8.14 11.78 9.04
CA GLU A 152 9.57 11.62 9.35
C GLU A 152 10.44 11.76 8.11
N ASP A 153 9.98 11.23 6.99
CA ASP A 153 10.65 11.33 5.68
C ASP A 153 9.64 11.13 4.55
N SER A 154 9.98 11.60 3.36
CA SER A 154 9.17 11.37 2.17
C SER A 154 10.02 11.46 0.91
N VAL A 155 9.75 10.59 -0.06
CA VAL A 155 10.37 10.62 -1.36
C VAL A 155 9.34 10.50 -2.48
N SER A 156 9.58 11.21 -3.57
CA SER A 156 8.75 11.23 -4.78
C SER A 156 9.62 11.09 -6.02
N TYR A 157 9.04 10.59 -7.09
CA TYR A 157 9.66 10.73 -8.39
C TYR A 157 9.69 12.21 -8.82
N PRO A 158 10.72 12.60 -9.60
CA PRO A 158 10.82 13.96 -10.11
C PRO A 158 9.62 14.31 -11.00
N GLU A 159 9.41 15.60 -11.21
CA GLU A 159 8.35 16.09 -12.11
C GLU A 159 8.51 15.57 -13.56
N GLY A 160 7.44 15.66 -14.31
CA GLY A 160 7.38 15.18 -15.69
C GLY A 160 6.82 13.75 -15.80
N ARG A 161 7.35 12.97 -16.72
CA ARG A 161 6.81 11.64 -17.06
C ARG A 161 6.80 10.66 -15.87
N LEU A 162 7.82 10.70 -15.01
CA LEU A 162 7.93 9.81 -13.87
C LEU A 162 6.88 10.06 -12.78
N ARG A 163 6.29 11.25 -12.69
CA ARG A 163 5.13 11.51 -11.81
C ARG A 163 3.90 10.65 -12.14
N LYS A 164 3.85 10.05 -13.32
CA LYS A 164 2.76 9.11 -13.68
C LYS A 164 2.96 7.71 -13.09
N LEU A 165 4.06 7.44 -12.39
CA LEU A 165 4.32 6.20 -11.69
C LEU A 165 3.64 6.22 -10.32
N SER A 166 2.41 5.71 -10.27
CA SER A 166 1.63 5.61 -9.05
C SER A 166 2.21 4.54 -8.12
N ILE A 167 2.79 4.92 -6.99
CA ILE A 167 3.34 4.00 -5.98
C ILE A 167 2.18 3.24 -5.33
N ARG A 168 2.28 1.89 -5.27
CA ARG A 168 1.16 1.04 -4.86
C ARG A 168 1.49 0.07 -3.75
N HIS A 169 2.42 -0.85 -3.99
CA HIS A 169 2.73 -1.94 -3.09
C HIS A 169 4.11 -1.80 -2.50
N LEU A 170 4.25 -2.21 -1.24
CA LEU A 170 5.44 -2.02 -0.42
C LEU A 170 5.89 -3.33 0.22
N ALA A 171 7.21 -3.49 0.38
CA ALA A 171 7.78 -4.46 1.31
C ALA A 171 9.04 -3.87 1.95
N ALA A 172 9.22 -4.06 3.25
CA ALA A 172 10.38 -3.59 3.99
C ALA A 172 11.38 -4.72 4.25
N PHE A 173 12.65 -4.42 4.09
CA PHE A 173 13.74 -5.28 4.56
C PHE A 173 14.05 -5.01 6.03
N ASN A 174 14.63 -6.00 6.70
CA ASN A 174 15.04 -5.87 8.11
C ASN A 174 16.06 -4.76 8.37
N ASP A 175 16.79 -4.32 7.34
CA ASP A 175 17.75 -3.21 7.40
C ASP A 175 17.11 -1.83 7.19
N GLY A 176 15.78 -1.77 7.06
CA GLY A 176 15.00 -0.55 6.90
C GLY A 176 14.88 -0.02 5.48
N ARG A 177 15.43 -0.71 4.47
CA ARG A 177 15.12 -0.40 3.07
C ARG A 177 13.68 -0.79 2.75
N VAL A 178 13.06 -0.07 1.81
CA VAL A 178 11.72 -0.37 1.30
C VAL A 178 11.81 -0.55 -0.20
N VAL A 179 11.38 -1.70 -0.70
CA VAL A 179 11.10 -1.88 -2.11
C VAL A 179 9.63 -1.57 -2.37
N PHE A 180 9.35 -0.91 -3.47
CA PHE A 180 7.99 -0.56 -3.85
C PHE A 180 7.73 -0.79 -5.33
N ALA A 181 6.48 -1.06 -5.64
CA ALA A 181 6.01 -1.35 -6.98
C ALA A 181 4.99 -0.32 -7.45
N CYS A 182 5.12 0.11 -8.70
CA CYS A 182 4.32 1.16 -9.33
C CYS A 182 3.34 0.63 -10.36
N GLN A 183 2.31 1.43 -10.60
CA GLN A 183 1.44 1.33 -11.76
C GLN A 183 1.59 2.59 -12.60
N ASP A 184 1.96 2.44 -13.85
CA ASP A 184 2.08 3.54 -14.78
C ASP A 184 0.70 4.06 -15.18
N GLN A 185 0.50 5.37 -15.01
CA GLN A 185 -0.72 6.09 -15.38
C GLN A 185 -0.56 6.88 -16.68
N GLY A 186 0.59 6.78 -17.32
CA GLY A 186 0.88 7.37 -18.63
C GLY A 186 0.84 6.33 -19.75
N GLN A 187 1.75 6.46 -20.69
CA GLN A 187 1.88 5.50 -21.81
C GLN A 187 2.73 4.31 -21.38
N THR A 188 2.13 3.13 -21.33
CA THR A 188 2.81 1.90 -20.87
C THR A 188 3.89 1.40 -21.84
N THR A 189 3.96 1.97 -23.03
CA THR A 189 4.98 1.70 -24.05
C THR A 189 6.28 2.45 -23.82
N ASP A 190 6.38 3.33 -22.82
CA ASP A 190 7.60 4.08 -22.54
C ASP A 190 8.72 3.25 -21.89
N GLY A 191 8.43 1.98 -21.53
CA GLY A 191 9.43 1.08 -20.96
C GLY A 191 10.01 1.53 -19.62
N LEU A 192 9.26 2.29 -18.83
CA LEU A 192 9.74 2.83 -17.55
C LEU A 192 9.90 1.72 -16.51
N THR A 193 10.95 1.83 -15.68
CA THR A 193 11.13 0.99 -14.50
C THR A 193 9.97 1.21 -13.52
N LEU A 194 9.33 0.12 -13.11
CA LEU A 194 8.15 0.14 -12.23
C LEU A 194 8.46 -0.27 -10.79
N VAL A 195 9.71 -0.60 -10.49
CA VAL A 195 10.13 -1.09 -9.18
C VAL A 195 11.27 -0.23 -8.67
N GLY A 196 11.06 0.37 -7.51
CA GLY A 196 12.02 1.24 -6.87
C GLY A 196 12.42 0.72 -5.50
N LEU A 197 13.60 1.11 -5.06
CA LEU A 197 14.17 0.88 -3.75
C LEU A 197 14.42 2.24 -3.08
N HIS A 198 14.09 2.37 -1.82
CA HIS A 198 14.36 3.56 -1.04
C HIS A 198 14.88 3.21 0.36
N ARG A 199 15.83 3.98 0.84
CA ARG A 199 16.28 3.97 2.24
C ARG A 199 15.86 5.30 2.87
N PRO A 200 15.12 5.31 3.99
CA PRO A 200 14.79 6.54 4.69
C PRO A 200 16.03 7.40 4.96
N GLY A 201 15.91 8.70 4.73
CA GLY A 201 17.00 9.66 4.84
C GLY A 201 17.92 9.76 3.63
N SER A 202 17.79 8.91 2.62
CA SER A 202 18.64 8.99 1.41
C SER A 202 18.26 10.10 0.44
N GLY A 203 16.98 10.54 0.50
CA GLY A 203 16.43 11.59 -0.38
C GLY A 203 16.33 11.20 -1.85
N LYS A 204 16.51 9.92 -2.21
CA LYS A 204 16.46 9.45 -3.61
C LYS A 204 15.84 8.07 -3.74
N ILE A 205 15.17 7.86 -4.86
CA ILE A 205 14.72 6.53 -5.31
C ILE A 205 15.85 5.89 -6.13
N GLU A 206 16.10 4.63 -5.87
CA GLU A 206 17.00 3.78 -6.68
C GLU A 206 16.13 2.80 -7.46
N ASP A 207 16.25 2.83 -8.79
CA ASP A 207 15.51 1.92 -9.66
C ASP A 207 16.09 0.50 -9.59
N LEU A 208 15.21 -0.51 -9.53
CA LEU A 208 15.58 -1.90 -9.75
C LEU A 208 15.54 -2.18 -11.25
N GLU A 209 16.72 -2.30 -11.86
CA GLU A 209 16.89 -2.36 -13.31
C GLU A 209 16.38 -3.66 -13.91
N ALA A 210 15.80 -3.58 -15.08
CA ALA A 210 15.47 -4.72 -15.94
C ALA A 210 15.68 -4.36 -17.41
N PRO A 211 15.93 -5.34 -18.28
CA PRO A 211 15.96 -5.09 -19.72
C PRO A 211 14.66 -4.45 -20.21
N GLU A 212 14.75 -3.49 -21.14
CA GLU A 212 13.59 -2.76 -21.67
C GLU A 212 12.45 -3.68 -22.13
N ALA A 213 12.75 -4.75 -22.86
CA ALA A 213 11.78 -5.73 -23.28
C ALA A 213 11.05 -6.40 -22.11
N THR A 214 11.74 -6.61 -20.97
CA THR A 214 11.14 -7.13 -19.74
C THR A 214 10.23 -6.09 -19.12
N THR A 215 10.68 -4.84 -18.98
CA THR A 215 9.90 -3.74 -18.43
C THR A 215 8.63 -3.50 -19.22
N MET A 216 8.71 -3.46 -20.54
CA MET A 216 7.55 -3.35 -21.44
C MET A 216 6.56 -4.50 -21.25
N SER A 217 7.06 -5.72 -21.01
CA SER A 217 6.20 -6.89 -20.78
C SER A 217 5.38 -6.85 -19.49
N LEU A 218 5.68 -5.93 -18.56
CA LEU A 218 4.86 -5.70 -17.36
C LEU A 218 3.55 -4.98 -17.66
N VAL A 219 3.42 -4.41 -18.86
CA VAL A 219 2.22 -3.67 -19.34
C VAL A 219 1.84 -2.55 -18.34
N GLY A 220 2.85 -1.83 -17.84
CA GLY A 220 2.69 -0.71 -16.91
C GLY A 220 2.06 -1.07 -15.56
N TYR A 221 2.08 -2.35 -15.14
CA TYR A 221 1.32 -2.79 -13.97
C TYR A 221 2.07 -3.80 -13.12
N CYS A 222 2.44 -3.38 -11.92
CA CYS A 222 2.88 -4.28 -10.85
C CYS A 222 1.75 -4.45 -9.83
N GLY A 223 1.47 -5.70 -9.44
CA GLY A 223 0.31 -6.06 -8.63
C GLY A 223 0.60 -6.35 -7.15
N SER A 224 1.84 -6.69 -6.82
CA SER A 224 2.29 -6.95 -5.45
C SER A 224 3.82 -7.00 -5.41
N VAL A 225 4.39 -6.82 -4.22
CA VAL A 225 5.81 -6.96 -3.95
C VAL A 225 6.06 -7.71 -2.65
N ALA A 226 7.11 -8.50 -2.61
CA ALA A 226 7.58 -9.21 -1.42
C ALA A 226 9.11 -9.21 -1.40
N VAL A 227 9.68 -9.42 -0.22
CA VAL A 227 11.13 -9.53 -0.01
C VAL A 227 11.45 -10.81 0.74
N ASP A 228 12.64 -11.34 0.53
CA ASP A 228 13.13 -12.49 1.27
C ASP A 228 13.60 -12.08 2.68
N PRO A 229 13.60 -12.99 3.67
CA PRO A 229 14.06 -12.69 5.02
C PRO A 229 15.55 -12.31 5.09
N ALA A 230 16.37 -12.76 4.16
CA ALA A 230 17.79 -12.43 4.10
C ALA A 230 18.06 -10.99 3.60
N GLY A 231 17.07 -10.35 2.99
CA GLY A 231 17.20 -9.00 2.47
C GLY A 231 17.94 -8.92 1.13
N THR A 232 18.06 -10.03 0.41
CA THR A 232 18.82 -10.15 -0.83
C THR A 232 17.95 -10.14 -2.08
N LEU A 233 16.70 -10.58 -1.98
CA LEU A 233 15.80 -10.67 -3.11
C LEU A 233 14.51 -9.86 -2.91
N ALA A 234 14.09 -9.22 -3.99
CA ALA A 234 12.76 -8.65 -4.14
C ALA A 234 11.99 -9.39 -5.24
N ALA A 235 10.77 -9.79 -4.96
CA ALA A 235 9.86 -10.42 -5.91
C ALA A 235 8.68 -9.51 -6.21
N VAL A 236 8.34 -9.33 -7.49
CA VAL A 236 7.24 -8.48 -7.93
C VAL A 236 6.35 -9.22 -8.91
N SER A 237 5.05 -9.25 -8.62
CA SER A 237 4.09 -9.81 -9.55
C SER A 237 3.61 -8.78 -10.57
N ALA A 238 3.47 -9.20 -11.82
CA ALA A 238 2.93 -8.40 -12.91
C ALA A 238 1.80 -9.17 -13.61
N PRO A 239 0.57 -9.14 -13.07
CA PRO A 239 -0.53 -9.98 -13.55
C PRO A 239 -0.95 -9.68 -15.00
N ARG A 240 -0.79 -8.44 -15.48
CA ARG A 240 -1.04 -8.11 -16.89
C ARG A 240 0.00 -8.71 -17.82
N GLY A 241 1.22 -8.90 -17.33
CA GLY A 241 2.33 -9.53 -18.05
C GLY A 241 2.44 -11.03 -17.82
N ASN A 242 1.54 -11.66 -17.03
CA ASN A 242 1.55 -13.07 -16.68
C ASN A 242 2.89 -13.55 -16.11
N ARG A 243 3.53 -12.77 -15.20
CA ARG A 243 4.85 -13.11 -14.67
C ARG A 243 5.09 -12.62 -13.26
N VAL A 244 6.07 -13.23 -12.62
CA VAL A 244 6.71 -12.75 -11.40
C VAL A 244 8.18 -12.55 -11.73
N LEU A 245 8.75 -11.43 -11.34
CA LEU A 245 10.13 -11.07 -11.57
C LEU A 245 10.86 -10.99 -10.23
N PHE A 246 12.15 -11.32 -10.24
CA PHE A 246 13.02 -11.30 -9.07
C PHE A 246 14.22 -10.40 -9.34
N TRP A 247 14.60 -9.61 -8.34
CA TRP A 247 15.77 -8.77 -8.37
C TRP A 247 16.68 -9.09 -7.21
N ASP A 248 17.97 -9.18 -7.51
CA ASP A 248 19.01 -9.06 -6.49
C ASP A 248 19.08 -7.60 -6.04
N THR A 249 18.92 -7.35 -4.74
CA THR A 249 18.77 -6.00 -4.20
C THR A 249 20.08 -5.27 -3.96
N GLU A 250 21.21 -5.99 -3.97
CA GLU A 250 22.54 -5.40 -3.87
C GLU A 250 23.02 -4.89 -5.24
N SER A 251 22.99 -5.77 -6.23
CA SER A 251 23.32 -5.39 -7.61
C SER A 251 22.24 -4.59 -8.31
N ARG A 252 21.00 -4.62 -7.81
CA ARG A 252 19.79 -4.02 -8.37
C ARG A 252 19.39 -4.56 -9.74
N LYS A 253 19.86 -5.76 -10.08
CA LYS A 253 19.62 -6.40 -11.38
C LYS A 253 18.60 -7.53 -11.26
N LEU A 254 17.90 -7.73 -12.36
CA LEU A 254 17.03 -8.88 -12.55
C LEU A 254 17.84 -10.17 -12.50
N THR A 255 17.32 -11.20 -11.75
CA THR A 255 17.94 -12.52 -11.61
C THR A 255 17.27 -13.54 -12.53
#